data_4fd5250f9775be137e3ace2663ee453f
#
_entry.id   4fd5250f9775be137e3ace2663ee453f
#
_cell.length_a   1.000
_cell.length_b   1.000
_cell.length_c   1.000
_cell.angle_alpha   90.00
_cell.angle_beta   90.00
_cell.angle_gamma   90.00
#
_symmetry.space_group_name_H-M   'P 1'
#
loop_
_entity.id
_entity.type
_entity.pdbx_description
1 polymer ?
#
loop_
_entity_poly.entity_id
_entity_poly.type
_entity_poly.pdbx_seq_one_letter_code
_entity_poly.pdbx_strand_id
1 'polypeptide(L)'
;MSTEQILSQFKATGIQTSFHGRHINPQIMADLDGANWHLKDYEARGGYQALRKILGKDGGEGLTQDQVIATVKESSLRGRGGAGFPTGLKWSFMPRQFPGQKYLVCNSDEGEPGTCKDRDIMQYNPHLVIEGMAIAAYAMGISVGYNYIHGEIFGTYERFEEALEEARAAGLLGNNILGSNYSFELHASHGFGAYICGEETALLESLEGKKGQPRFKPPFPASFGLYGKPTTINNTETFAAVPWIIRNGGLAYLECGKPNNGGTKIYSVSGDVERPGNYEIPMGTPFSKLLELAGGVRIGRTLKAVIPGGSSSPVLPADTMMQCTMDYDSIAKAGSMLGSGAVIVIDDSRNMVESLLRLSYFYSHESCGQCTPCREGTGWMWRVIDRIWRGEGRATDLDLLNSVADNIQGRTICALGDAAAMPVRAMIKHFRPEFEALIQNKTPQAAAHV
;
A
#
# COMPACT_ATOMS: atom_id res chain seq x y z
N MET A 1 3.96 21.04 -25.60
CA MET A 1 2.74 21.50 -24.90
C MET A 1 3.17 22.29 -23.67
N SER A 2 2.53 23.43 -23.38
CA SER A 2 2.81 24.18 -22.15
C SER A 2 2.26 23.42 -20.94
N THR A 3 2.79 23.69 -19.74
CA THR A 3 2.29 23.14 -18.49
C THR A 3 0.78 23.38 -18.29
N GLU A 4 0.27 24.53 -18.74
CA GLU A 4 -1.16 24.85 -18.72
C GLU A 4 -1.98 23.98 -19.69
N GLN A 5 -1.46 23.65 -20.86
CA GLN A 5 -2.13 22.74 -21.79
C GLN A 5 -2.18 21.31 -21.26
N ILE A 6 -1.13 20.85 -20.58
CA ILE A 6 -1.12 19.55 -19.88
C ILE A 6 -2.13 19.56 -18.75
N LEU A 7 -2.11 20.59 -17.90
CA LEU A 7 -3.07 20.73 -16.79
C LEU A 7 -4.52 20.89 -17.26
N SER A 8 -4.76 21.53 -18.42
CA SER A 8 -6.11 21.65 -18.99
C SER A 8 -6.63 20.30 -19.49
N GLN A 9 -5.78 19.43 -20.01
CA GLN A 9 -6.18 18.06 -20.37
C GLN A 9 -6.58 17.23 -19.15
N PHE A 10 -5.88 17.37 -18.03
CA PHE A 10 -6.27 16.73 -16.78
C PHE A 10 -7.55 17.33 -16.17
N LYS A 11 -7.79 18.62 -16.32
CA LYS A 11 -9.03 19.27 -15.88
C LYS A 11 -10.23 18.93 -16.77
N ALA A 12 -10.01 18.67 -18.06
CA ALA A 12 -11.09 18.40 -19.02
C ALA A 12 -11.72 17.00 -18.87
N THR A 13 -11.06 16.05 -18.25
CA THR A 13 -11.56 14.68 -18.13
C THR A 13 -12.56 14.49 -16.98
N GLY A 14 -12.58 15.35 -15.96
CA GLY A 14 -13.50 15.26 -14.80
C GLY A 14 -13.52 13.89 -14.10
N ILE A 15 -12.68 12.96 -14.53
CA ILE A 15 -12.65 11.58 -14.04
C ILE A 15 -11.75 11.54 -12.79
N GLN A 16 -12.38 11.47 -11.65
CA GLN A 16 -11.69 11.12 -10.41
C GLN A 16 -11.30 9.64 -10.46
N THR A 17 -10.09 9.31 -10.03
CA THR A 17 -9.48 7.97 -10.19
C THR A 17 -10.26 6.82 -9.53
N SER A 18 -11.19 7.13 -8.60
CA SER A 18 -11.98 6.14 -7.85
C SER A 18 -13.46 6.12 -8.21
N PHE A 19 -13.99 7.05 -9.03
CA PHE A 19 -15.44 7.19 -9.28
C PHE A 19 -15.87 6.82 -10.70
N HIS A 20 -15.16 5.91 -11.34
CA HIS A 20 -15.44 5.46 -12.71
C HIS A 20 -16.57 4.41 -12.80
N GLY A 21 -17.15 3.96 -11.68
CA GLY A 21 -18.26 2.98 -11.64
C GLY A 21 -17.87 1.56 -12.10
N ARG A 22 -16.58 1.20 -12.06
CA ARG A 22 -16.06 -0.09 -12.56
C ARG A 22 -15.50 -0.98 -11.47
N HIS A 23 -15.92 -0.77 -10.25
CA HIS A 23 -15.66 -1.68 -9.15
C HIS A 23 -16.49 -2.96 -9.29
N ILE A 24 -16.02 -4.05 -8.67
CA ILE A 24 -16.79 -5.30 -8.56
C ILE A 24 -17.02 -5.56 -7.07
N ASN A 25 -18.29 -5.54 -6.63
CA ASN A 25 -18.70 -5.73 -5.24
C ASN A 25 -17.87 -4.88 -4.25
N PRO A 26 -17.74 -3.56 -4.46
CA PRO A 26 -16.93 -2.72 -3.61
C PRO A 26 -17.44 -2.71 -2.17
N GLN A 27 -16.53 -2.65 -1.23
CA GLN A 27 -16.80 -2.58 0.22
C GLN A 27 -16.32 -1.26 0.81
N ILE A 28 -15.19 -0.76 0.32
CA ILE A 28 -14.54 0.48 0.77
C ILE A 28 -14.99 1.66 -0.09
N MET A 29 -15.08 1.45 -1.41
CA MET A 29 -15.47 2.47 -2.40
C MET A 29 -16.97 2.44 -2.72
N ALA A 30 -17.76 1.64 -1.99
CA ALA A 30 -19.21 1.54 -2.21
C ALA A 30 -19.91 2.88 -1.95
N ASP A 31 -20.82 3.26 -2.87
CA ASP A 31 -21.70 4.43 -2.76
C ASP A 31 -20.98 5.78 -2.53
N LEU A 32 -19.71 5.87 -2.92
CA LEU A 32 -18.97 7.12 -2.88
C LEU A 32 -19.20 7.94 -4.15
N ASP A 33 -19.43 9.24 -3.99
CA ASP A 33 -19.61 10.20 -5.09
C ASP A 33 -18.54 11.31 -5.12
N GLY A 34 -17.60 11.28 -4.17
CA GLY A 34 -16.51 12.25 -4.02
C GLY A 34 -16.84 13.46 -3.13
N ALA A 35 -18.13 13.65 -2.77
CA ALA A 35 -18.58 14.75 -1.90
C ALA A 35 -19.20 14.25 -0.59
N ASN A 36 -19.66 13.00 -0.55
CA ASN A 36 -20.39 12.40 0.56
C ASN A 36 -19.52 11.77 1.65
N TRP A 37 -18.46 12.45 2.06
CA TRP A 37 -17.44 11.96 3.00
C TRP A 37 -17.69 12.33 4.47
N HIS A 38 -18.60 13.31 4.74
CA HIS A 38 -18.90 13.77 6.09
C HIS A 38 -19.53 12.68 6.96
N LEU A 39 -19.46 12.86 8.27
CA LEU A 39 -20.04 11.92 9.25
C LEU A 39 -21.48 11.52 8.94
N LYS A 40 -22.35 12.51 8.66
CA LYS A 40 -23.77 12.28 8.31
C LYS A 40 -23.94 11.36 7.09
N ASP A 41 -23.09 11.54 6.09
CA ASP A 41 -23.13 10.76 4.86
C ASP A 41 -22.60 9.35 5.09
N TYR A 42 -21.55 9.22 5.92
CA TYR A 42 -21.02 7.92 6.33
C TYR A 42 -22.02 7.13 7.18
N GLU A 43 -22.68 7.76 8.15
CA GLU A 43 -23.75 7.11 8.95
C GLU A 43 -24.94 6.71 8.09
N ALA A 44 -25.34 7.50 7.09
CA ALA A 44 -26.39 7.16 6.14
C ALA A 44 -26.09 5.88 5.33
N ARG A 45 -24.81 5.56 5.10
CA ARG A 45 -24.35 4.31 4.48
C ARG A 45 -24.08 3.19 5.49
N GLY A 46 -24.53 3.33 6.73
CA GLY A 46 -24.33 2.33 7.79
C GLY A 46 -22.99 2.45 8.52
N GLY A 47 -22.35 3.62 8.44
CA GLY A 47 -21.15 3.92 9.19
C GLY A 47 -21.36 3.87 10.70
N TYR A 48 -20.30 3.55 11.43
CA TYR A 48 -20.25 3.35 12.88
C TYR A 48 -21.20 2.29 13.45
N GLN A 49 -21.93 1.54 12.61
CA GLN A 49 -22.73 0.41 13.06
C GLN A 49 -21.84 -0.73 13.61
N ALA A 50 -20.66 -0.95 13.04
CA ALA A 50 -19.74 -1.95 13.54
C ALA A 50 -19.20 -1.58 14.93
N LEU A 51 -18.86 -0.32 15.15
CA LEU A 51 -18.44 0.19 16.46
C LEU A 51 -19.58 0.10 17.48
N ARG A 52 -20.83 0.46 17.11
CA ARG A 52 -22.02 0.31 17.97
C ARG A 52 -22.26 -1.15 18.34
N LYS A 53 -22.13 -2.06 17.38
CA LYS A 53 -22.28 -3.51 17.58
C LYS A 53 -21.30 -4.05 18.61
N ILE A 54 -20.00 -3.76 18.49
CA ILE A 54 -19.00 -4.28 19.44
C ILE A 54 -19.18 -3.71 20.85
N LEU A 55 -19.73 -2.48 20.96
CA LEU A 55 -19.99 -1.83 22.26
C LEU A 55 -21.40 -2.13 22.82
N GLY A 56 -22.19 -2.97 22.16
CA GLY A 56 -23.55 -3.32 22.61
C GLY A 56 -24.53 -2.15 22.53
N LYS A 57 -24.38 -1.24 21.58
CA LYS A 57 -25.20 -0.03 21.43
C LYS A 57 -26.28 -0.13 20.33
N ASP A 58 -26.41 -1.29 19.73
CA ASP A 58 -27.44 -1.64 18.73
C ASP A 58 -28.54 -2.55 19.33
N GLY A 59 -28.59 -2.68 20.66
CA GLY A 59 -29.53 -3.53 21.38
C GLY A 59 -29.05 -4.95 21.65
N GLY A 60 -27.80 -5.29 21.26
CA GLY A 60 -27.14 -6.56 21.56
C GLY A 60 -26.24 -6.49 22.80
N GLU A 61 -25.65 -7.63 23.16
CA GLU A 61 -24.72 -7.73 24.31
C GLU A 61 -23.33 -7.13 24.06
N GLY A 62 -23.02 -6.79 22.80
CA GLY A 62 -21.68 -6.39 22.38
C GLY A 62 -20.76 -7.59 22.11
N LEU A 63 -19.55 -7.31 21.67
CA LEU A 63 -18.54 -8.33 21.41
C LEU A 63 -17.34 -8.14 22.33
N THR A 64 -16.81 -9.24 22.86
CA THR A 64 -15.54 -9.20 23.58
C THR A 64 -14.36 -8.92 22.64
N GLN A 65 -13.25 -8.46 23.20
CA GLN A 65 -12.01 -8.25 22.43
C GLN A 65 -11.58 -9.50 21.66
N ASP A 66 -11.68 -10.67 22.28
CA ASP A 66 -11.31 -11.93 21.65
C ASP A 66 -12.25 -12.33 20.51
N GLN A 67 -13.55 -12.06 20.65
CA GLN A 67 -14.53 -12.28 19.58
C GLN A 67 -14.25 -11.39 18.38
N VAL A 68 -13.90 -10.12 18.59
CA VAL A 68 -13.50 -9.22 17.50
C VAL A 68 -12.27 -9.76 16.77
N ILE A 69 -11.22 -10.17 17.49
CA ILE A 69 -10.02 -10.76 16.88
C ILE A 69 -10.34 -12.07 16.16
N ALA A 70 -11.19 -12.91 16.73
CA ALA A 70 -11.61 -14.16 16.10
C ALA A 70 -12.33 -13.91 14.78
N THR A 71 -13.26 -12.94 14.73
CA THR A 71 -13.96 -12.54 13.49
C THR A 71 -12.99 -12.04 12.41
N VAL A 72 -11.98 -11.25 12.80
CA VAL A 72 -10.96 -10.78 11.86
C VAL A 72 -10.03 -11.92 11.41
N LYS A 73 -9.73 -12.91 12.25
CA LYS A 73 -8.99 -14.12 11.83
C LYS A 73 -9.79 -14.96 10.84
N GLU A 74 -11.06 -15.19 11.13
CA GLU A 74 -11.99 -15.94 10.28
C GLU A 74 -12.11 -15.32 8.88
N SER A 75 -12.09 -13.99 8.79
CA SER A 75 -12.18 -13.26 7.51
C SER A 75 -11.01 -13.49 6.55
N SER A 76 -9.91 -14.08 7.04
CA SER A 76 -8.64 -14.17 6.32
C SER A 76 -8.15 -12.85 5.73
N LEU A 77 -8.48 -11.72 6.39
CA LEU A 77 -7.94 -10.41 6.01
C LEU A 77 -6.42 -10.41 6.14
N ARG A 78 -5.73 -10.21 5.03
CA ARG A 78 -4.27 -9.99 4.98
C ARG A 78 -3.97 -8.50 4.89
N GLY A 79 -2.87 -8.07 5.50
CA GLY A 79 -2.41 -6.69 5.45
C GLY A 79 -2.32 -6.14 4.02
N ARG A 80 -2.94 -4.98 3.76
CA ARG A 80 -3.06 -4.37 2.43
C ARG A 80 -1.89 -3.42 2.08
N GLY A 81 -0.94 -3.25 3.00
CA GLY A 81 0.20 -2.34 2.82
C GLY A 81 1.39 -2.93 2.04
N GLY A 82 1.36 -4.21 1.67
CA GLY A 82 2.44 -4.83 0.88
C GLY A 82 2.80 -6.25 1.31
N ALA A 83 3.16 -6.47 2.56
CA ALA A 83 3.63 -7.77 3.06
C ALA A 83 2.56 -8.87 3.14
N GLY A 84 1.27 -8.53 3.14
CA GLY A 84 0.19 -9.51 3.17
C GLY A 84 0.14 -10.39 4.43
N PHE A 85 0.64 -9.92 5.57
CA PHE A 85 0.60 -10.68 6.82
C PHE A 85 -0.83 -10.78 7.35
N PRO A 86 -1.29 -11.95 7.90
CA PRO A 86 -2.64 -12.12 8.42
C PRO A 86 -2.96 -11.14 9.55
N THR A 87 -3.96 -10.26 9.34
CA THR A 87 -4.26 -9.13 10.24
C THR A 87 -4.70 -9.59 11.63
N GLY A 88 -5.65 -10.53 11.71
CA GLY A 88 -6.14 -11.02 12.99
C GLY A 88 -5.07 -11.77 13.81
N LEU A 89 -4.10 -12.42 13.12
CA LEU A 89 -2.94 -13.00 13.78
C LEU A 89 -2.01 -11.90 14.33
N LYS A 90 -1.74 -10.84 13.55
CA LYS A 90 -0.94 -9.70 14.00
C LYS A 90 -1.53 -9.07 15.26
N TRP A 91 -2.84 -8.88 15.32
CA TRP A 91 -3.52 -8.33 16.49
C TRP A 91 -3.41 -9.22 17.74
N SER A 92 -3.36 -10.55 17.57
CA SER A 92 -3.21 -11.46 18.70
C SER A 92 -1.82 -11.43 19.35
N PHE A 93 -0.81 -10.80 18.73
CA PHE A 93 0.50 -10.60 19.33
C PHE A 93 0.54 -9.44 20.33
N MET A 94 -0.49 -8.58 20.36
CA MET A 94 -0.55 -7.50 21.33
C MET A 94 -0.70 -8.09 22.74
N PRO A 95 0.20 -7.76 23.70
CA PRO A 95 0.11 -8.29 25.05
C PRO A 95 -1.20 -7.85 25.73
N ARG A 96 -1.96 -8.82 26.24
CA ARG A 96 -3.25 -8.59 26.89
C ARG A 96 -3.09 -7.86 28.22
N GLN A 97 -2.15 -8.31 29.03
CA GLN A 97 -1.84 -7.77 30.34
C GLN A 97 -0.53 -6.96 30.27
N PHE A 98 -0.65 -5.73 29.85
CA PHE A 98 0.47 -4.78 29.88
C PHE A 98 0.07 -3.61 30.78
N PRO A 99 0.86 -3.28 31.82
CA PRO A 99 0.47 -2.30 32.85
C PRO A 99 0.63 -0.85 32.39
N GLY A 100 0.96 -0.60 31.16
CA GLY A 100 1.21 0.74 30.62
C GLY A 100 0.45 1.03 29.33
N GLN A 101 0.78 2.15 28.71
CA GLN A 101 0.22 2.58 27.45
C GLN A 101 0.61 1.61 26.32
N LYS A 102 -0.35 1.26 25.49
CA LYS A 102 -0.18 0.57 24.21
C LYS A 102 -0.63 1.50 23.07
N TYR A 103 -0.03 1.38 21.91
CA TYR A 103 -0.32 2.26 20.78
C TYR A 103 -0.83 1.51 19.55
N LEU A 104 -1.73 2.18 18.82
CA LEU A 104 -2.15 1.80 17.48
C LEU A 104 -1.61 2.81 16.48
N VAL A 105 -1.04 2.34 15.38
CA VAL A 105 -0.57 3.23 14.31
C VAL A 105 -1.17 2.80 12.97
N CYS A 106 -1.82 3.73 12.30
CA CYS A 106 -2.17 3.59 10.90
C CYS A 106 -0.99 4.07 10.05
N ASN A 107 -0.52 3.19 9.18
CA ASN A 107 0.49 3.51 8.19
C ASN A 107 -0.20 3.99 6.92
N SER A 108 -0.32 5.30 6.80
CA SER A 108 -0.81 6.03 5.62
C SER A 108 0.33 6.74 4.88
N ASP A 109 1.58 6.28 5.10
CA ASP A 109 2.75 6.74 4.35
C ASP A 109 2.84 5.97 3.02
N GLU A 110 1.99 6.35 2.07
CA GLU A 110 1.82 5.69 0.78
C GLU A 110 2.86 6.23 -0.24
N GLY A 111 4.13 5.86 -0.04
CA GLY A 111 5.23 6.30 -0.90
C GLY A 111 5.61 5.33 -2.03
N GLU A 112 4.98 4.14 -2.14
CA GLU A 112 5.31 3.14 -3.16
C GLU A 112 4.91 3.62 -4.56
N PRO A 113 5.85 3.78 -5.51
CA PRO A 113 5.52 4.22 -6.86
C PRO A 113 4.49 3.32 -7.55
N GLY A 114 3.44 3.96 -8.05
CA GLY A 114 2.27 3.32 -8.65
C GLY A 114 1.08 3.12 -7.69
N THR A 115 1.25 3.34 -6.38
CA THR A 115 0.17 3.20 -5.39
C THR A 115 -0.45 4.56 -5.07
N CYS A 116 -1.79 4.64 -5.07
CA CYS A 116 -2.53 5.85 -4.74
C CYS A 116 -3.92 5.57 -4.11
N LYS A 117 -4.09 4.38 -3.52
CA LYS A 117 -5.37 3.92 -2.95
C LYS A 117 -5.65 4.46 -1.55
N ASP A 118 -4.62 4.55 -0.70
CA ASP A 118 -4.78 4.98 0.69
C ASP A 118 -5.10 6.47 0.77
N ARG A 119 -4.50 7.27 -0.11
CA ARG A 119 -4.87 8.66 -0.32
C ARG A 119 -6.37 8.80 -0.65
N ASP A 120 -6.88 8.02 -1.60
CA ASP A 120 -8.27 8.12 -2.02
C ASP A 120 -9.23 7.61 -0.93
N ILE A 121 -8.86 6.57 -0.17
CA ILE A 121 -9.64 6.11 0.99
C ILE A 121 -9.79 7.23 2.02
N MET A 122 -8.70 7.86 2.41
CA MET A 122 -8.72 8.95 3.40
C MET A 122 -9.42 10.21 2.87
N GLN A 123 -9.28 10.49 1.58
CA GLN A 123 -9.90 11.67 0.95
C GLN A 123 -11.42 11.54 0.85
N TYR A 124 -11.95 10.34 0.58
CA TYR A 124 -13.34 10.14 0.23
C TYR A 124 -14.14 9.29 1.22
N ASN A 125 -13.46 8.59 2.13
CA ASN A 125 -14.10 7.78 3.17
C ASN A 125 -13.31 7.78 4.49
N PRO A 126 -12.91 8.96 5.02
CA PRO A 126 -12.04 9.05 6.20
C PRO A 126 -12.66 8.39 7.45
N HIS A 127 -13.97 8.51 7.64
CA HIS A 127 -14.66 7.91 8.77
C HIS A 127 -14.59 6.39 8.80
N LEU A 128 -14.48 5.73 7.62
CA LEU A 128 -14.29 4.29 7.55
C LEU A 128 -12.95 3.86 8.18
N VAL A 129 -11.89 4.64 7.96
CA VAL A 129 -10.58 4.41 8.56
C VAL A 129 -10.63 4.67 10.07
N ILE A 130 -11.28 5.75 10.49
CA ILE A 130 -11.47 6.11 11.91
C ILE A 130 -12.22 4.99 12.66
N GLU A 131 -13.35 4.51 12.12
CA GLU A 131 -14.12 3.42 12.71
C GLU A 131 -13.28 2.13 12.77
N GLY A 132 -12.57 1.79 11.69
CA GLY A 132 -11.70 0.61 11.66
C GLY A 132 -10.57 0.66 12.68
N MET A 133 -9.97 1.82 12.88
CA MET A 133 -8.96 2.02 13.93
C MET A 133 -9.58 1.93 15.34
N ALA A 134 -10.74 2.51 15.58
CA ALA A 134 -11.42 2.42 16.88
C ALA A 134 -11.77 0.96 17.22
N ILE A 135 -12.26 0.18 16.26
CA ILE A 135 -12.53 -1.25 16.43
C ILE A 135 -11.25 -2.04 16.74
N ALA A 136 -10.17 -1.77 16.00
CA ALA A 136 -8.88 -2.42 16.21
C ALA A 136 -8.28 -2.09 17.59
N ALA A 137 -8.38 -0.84 18.00
CA ALA A 137 -7.93 -0.37 19.31
C ALA A 137 -8.72 -1.04 20.43
N TYR A 138 -10.05 -1.12 20.30
CA TYR A 138 -10.91 -1.88 21.21
C TYR A 138 -10.45 -3.34 21.35
N ALA A 139 -10.28 -4.02 20.21
CA ALA A 139 -9.90 -5.43 20.16
C ALA A 139 -8.58 -5.73 20.87
N MET A 140 -7.64 -4.79 20.83
CA MET A 140 -6.30 -4.95 21.43
C MET A 140 -6.14 -4.25 22.78
N GLY A 141 -7.19 -3.57 23.30
CA GLY A 141 -7.15 -2.83 24.55
C GLY A 141 -6.18 -1.64 24.48
N ILE A 142 -6.24 -0.86 23.41
CA ILE A 142 -5.42 0.31 23.15
C ILE A 142 -6.27 1.55 23.35
N SER A 143 -5.70 2.60 23.96
CA SER A 143 -6.40 3.86 24.23
C SER A 143 -5.87 5.05 23.42
N VAL A 144 -4.73 4.94 22.73
CA VAL A 144 -4.16 6.01 21.92
C VAL A 144 -3.69 5.47 20.57
N GLY A 145 -4.08 6.16 19.50
CA GLY A 145 -3.68 5.86 18.14
C GLY A 145 -3.15 7.07 17.38
N TYR A 146 -2.37 6.79 16.36
CA TYR A 146 -1.86 7.77 15.41
C TYR A 146 -2.12 7.30 13.98
N ASN A 147 -2.56 8.22 13.13
CA ASN A 147 -2.53 8.00 11.68
C ASN A 147 -1.35 8.81 11.11
N TYR A 148 -0.30 8.12 10.66
CA TYR A 148 0.87 8.75 10.04
C TYR A 148 0.63 8.86 8.53
N ILE A 149 0.41 10.09 8.07
CA ILE A 149 -0.01 10.41 6.70
C ILE A 149 1.18 10.93 5.90
N HIS A 150 1.32 10.46 4.66
CA HIS A 150 2.40 10.86 3.76
C HIS A 150 2.48 12.37 3.56
N GLY A 151 3.70 12.94 3.63
CA GLY A 151 3.91 14.38 3.69
C GLY A 151 3.49 15.17 2.45
N GLU A 152 3.38 14.51 1.29
CA GLU A 152 3.05 15.17 0.02
C GLU A 152 1.54 15.33 -0.22
N ILE A 153 0.68 14.73 0.61
CA ILE A 153 -0.78 14.75 0.44
C ILE A 153 -1.47 15.60 1.52
N PHE A 154 -1.05 16.86 1.65
CA PHE A 154 -1.50 17.76 2.71
C PHE A 154 -3.04 17.93 2.74
N GLY A 155 -3.70 18.10 1.60
CA GLY A 155 -5.16 18.22 1.54
C GLY A 155 -5.90 16.97 2.03
N THR A 156 -5.31 15.78 1.91
CA THR A 156 -5.85 14.56 2.50
C THR A 156 -5.65 14.52 4.02
N TYR A 157 -4.53 15.05 4.51
CA TYR A 157 -4.30 15.22 5.94
C TYR A 157 -5.35 16.17 6.55
N GLU A 158 -5.58 17.33 5.95
CA GLU A 158 -6.63 18.28 6.41
C GLU A 158 -8.02 17.62 6.42
N ARG A 159 -8.37 16.87 5.37
CA ARG A 159 -9.63 16.12 5.30
C ARG A 159 -9.77 15.10 6.44
N PHE A 160 -8.69 14.40 6.77
CA PHE A 160 -8.71 13.44 7.86
C PHE A 160 -8.85 14.12 9.23
N GLU A 161 -8.21 15.28 9.44
CA GLU A 161 -8.38 16.10 10.66
C GLU A 161 -9.82 16.59 10.81
N GLU A 162 -10.46 17.09 9.73
CA GLU A 162 -11.87 17.49 9.76
C GLU A 162 -12.77 16.32 10.19
N ALA A 163 -12.54 15.11 9.64
CA ALA A 163 -13.28 13.93 10.03
C ALA A 163 -13.04 13.49 11.49
N LEU A 164 -11.83 13.68 12.01
CA LEU A 164 -11.54 13.44 13.43
C LEU A 164 -12.31 14.39 14.33
N GLU A 165 -12.43 15.68 13.95
CA GLU A 165 -13.21 16.67 14.69
C GLU A 165 -14.71 16.29 14.70
N GLU A 166 -15.28 15.91 13.55
CA GLU A 166 -16.65 15.41 13.46
C GLU A 166 -16.89 14.20 14.37
N ALA A 167 -15.97 13.22 14.34
CA ALA A 167 -16.08 12.01 15.17
C ALA A 167 -15.96 12.29 16.67
N ARG A 168 -15.08 13.23 17.08
CA ARG A 168 -14.98 13.67 18.49
C ARG A 168 -16.25 14.41 18.94
N ALA A 169 -16.76 15.33 18.14
CA ALA A 169 -17.97 16.07 18.44
C ALA A 169 -19.20 15.17 18.59
N ALA A 170 -19.26 14.05 17.86
CA ALA A 170 -20.31 13.06 17.93
C ALA A 170 -20.13 11.98 19.04
N GLY A 171 -19.05 12.07 19.84
CA GLY A 171 -18.75 11.09 20.89
C GLY A 171 -18.34 9.70 20.36
N LEU A 172 -17.81 9.65 19.14
CA LEU A 172 -17.33 8.43 18.48
C LEU A 172 -15.82 8.21 18.69
N LEU A 173 -15.13 9.22 19.21
CA LEU A 173 -13.74 9.21 19.67
C LEU A 173 -13.64 9.93 21.03
N GLY A 174 -12.54 9.74 21.72
CA GLY A 174 -12.25 10.35 23.03
C GLY A 174 -12.68 9.45 24.18
N ASN A 175 -13.21 10.07 25.25
CA ASN A 175 -13.58 9.39 26.48
C ASN A 175 -15.00 8.81 26.41
N ASN A 176 -15.17 7.60 26.96
CA ASN A 176 -16.49 6.97 27.10
C ASN A 176 -17.29 6.91 25.79
N ILE A 177 -16.68 6.46 24.73
CA ILE A 177 -17.26 6.40 23.39
C ILE A 177 -18.68 5.81 23.42
N LEU A 178 -19.65 6.54 22.86
CA LEU A 178 -21.06 6.18 22.85
C LEU A 178 -21.64 5.89 24.27
N GLY A 179 -21.07 6.50 25.32
CA GLY A 179 -21.46 6.26 26.71
C GLY A 179 -21.08 4.86 27.24
N SER A 180 -20.05 4.24 26.67
CA SER A 180 -19.45 2.98 27.13
C SER A 180 -18.26 3.25 28.06
N ASN A 181 -17.64 2.19 28.58
CA ASN A 181 -16.39 2.29 29.33
C ASN A 181 -15.15 2.29 28.41
N TYR A 182 -15.32 2.34 27.09
CA TYR A 182 -14.25 2.37 26.13
C TYR A 182 -13.87 3.81 25.79
N SER A 183 -12.57 4.06 25.81
CA SER A 183 -11.99 5.37 25.44
C SER A 183 -10.86 5.15 24.44
N PHE A 184 -10.81 5.96 23.40
CA PHE A 184 -9.77 5.92 22.38
C PHE A 184 -9.53 7.31 21.80
N GLU A 185 -8.32 7.82 21.96
CA GLU A 185 -7.84 9.05 21.33
C GLU A 185 -7.10 8.73 20.04
N LEU A 186 -7.49 9.37 18.95
CA LEU A 186 -6.85 9.22 17.64
C LEU A 186 -6.34 10.57 17.16
N HIS A 187 -5.07 10.62 16.76
CA HIS A 187 -4.39 11.79 16.26
C HIS A 187 -3.92 11.56 14.82
N ALA A 188 -4.04 12.55 13.95
CA ALA A 188 -3.31 12.56 12.70
C ALA A 188 -1.88 13.09 12.92
N SER A 189 -0.95 12.55 12.17
CA SER A 189 0.45 13.01 12.14
C SER A 189 0.87 13.14 10.69
N HIS A 190 1.29 14.36 10.33
CA HIS A 190 1.76 14.65 8.99
C HIS A 190 3.24 14.24 8.85
N GLY A 191 3.55 13.39 7.89
CA GLY A 191 4.91 12.96 7.55
C GLY A 191 5.67 14.03 6.76
N PHE A 192 6.84 13.64 6.26
CA PHE A 192 7.75 14.55 5.53
C PHE A 192 8.07 14.09 4.11
N GLY A 193 7.33 13.12 3.56
CA GLY A 193 7.46 12.64 2.18
C GLY A 193 8.58 11.63 1.93
N ALA A 194 9.27 11.12 2.95
CA ALA A 194 10.31 10.12 2.78
C ALA A 194 9.69 8.71 2.61
N TYR A 195 9.98 8.05 1.50
CA TYR A 195 9.52 6.68 1.20
C TYR A 195 9.82 5.68 2.32
N ILE A 196 11.04 5.79 2.92
CA ILE A 196 11.45 4.87 3.98
C ILE A 196 10.55 4.92 5.21
N CYS A 197 9.84 6.02 5.45
CA CYS A 197 8.92 6.14 6.58
C CYS A 197 7.64 5.29 6.41
N GLY A 198 7.43 4.65 5.25
CA GLY A 198 6.49 3.56 5.07
C GLY A 198 6.93 2.23 5.69
N GLU A 199 8.21 2.04 6.00
CA GLU A 199 8.67 0.91 6.81
C GLU A 199 8.24 1.10 8.27
N GLU A 200 7.62 0.07 8.87
CA GLU A 200 6.91 0.22 10.15
C GLU A 200 7.78 0.79 11.30
N THR A 201 9.07 0.49 11.35
CA THR A 201 9.96 0.98 12.42
C THR A 201 10.58 2.33 12.10
N ALA A 202 10.83 2.65 10.82
CA ALA A 202 11.23 3.99 10.40
C ALA A 202 10.10 5.00 10.63
N LEU A 203 8.84 4.59 10.39
CA LEU A 203 7.66 5.36 10.73
C LEU A 203 7.62 5.69 12.23
N LEU A 204 7.87 4.70 13.09
CA LEU A 204 7.91 4.92 14.54
C LEU A 204 9.04 5.88 14.95
N GLU A 205 10.22 5.76 14.37
CA GLU A 205 11.32 6.72 14.62
C GLU A 205 10.93 8.16 14.21
N SER A 206 10.30 8.30 13.04
CA SER A 206 9.80 9.60 12.58
C SER A 206 8.71 10.16 13.50
N LEU A 207 7.77 9.34 13.95
CA LEU A 207 6.70 9.72 14.87
C LEU A 207 7.25 10.15 16.24
N GLU A 208 8.38 9.57 16.66
CA GLU A 208 9.12 9.95 17.85
C GLU A 208 9.97 11.23 17.68
N GLY A 209 9.91 11.89 16.51
CA GLY A 209 10.70 13.10 16.20
C GLY A 209 12.18 12.82 15.89
N LYS A 210 12.52 11.58 15.57
CA LYS A 210 13.87 11.17 15.20
C LYS A 210 14.02 11.05 13.69
N LYS A 211 15.24 10.79 13.22
CA LYS A 211 15.48 10.45 11.82
C LYS A 211 14.75 9.14 11.48
N GLY A 212 13.97 9.13 10.38
CA GLY A 212 13.22 7.97 9.92
C GLY A 212 14.15 6.87 9.38
N GLN A 213 14.73 6.10 10.27
CA GLN A 213 15.59 4.96 9.96
C GLN A 213 15.04 3.69 10.61
N PRO A 214 14.97 2.56 9.89
CA PRO A 214 14.49 1.30 10.45
C PRO A 214 15.29 0.81 11.65
N ARG A 215 14.58 0.13 12.56
CA ARG A 215 15.16 -0.59 13.71
C ARG A 215 15.51 -2.02 13.33
N PHE A 216 16.46 -2.61 14.03
CA PHE A 216 16.67 -4.05 13.96
C PHE A 216 15.48 -4.80 14.57
N LYS A 217 15.14 -5.93 13.96
CA LYS A 217 14.14 -6.87 14.47
C LYS A 217 14.80 -8.23 14.70
N PRO A 218 14.59 -8.89 15.85
CA PRO A 218 13.84 -8.48 17.02
C PRO A 218 14.52 -7.37 17.84
N PRO A 219 13.78 -6.59 18.71
CA PRO A 219 12.38 -6.78 19.06
C PRO A 219 11.41 -6.25 17.99
N PHE A 220 10.22 -6.89 17.90
CA PHE A 220 9.15 -6.43 17.02
C PHE A 220 8.30 -5.34 17.69
N PRO A 221 7.61 -4.47 16.94
CA PRO A 221 6.81 -3.37 17.49
C PRO A 221 5.73 -3.82 18.49
N ALA A 222 5.16 -5.01 18.33
CA ALA A 222 4.18 -5.56 19.29
C ALA A 222 4.74 -5.71 20.71
N SER A 223 6.07 -5.79 20.87
CA SER A 223 6.77 -5.82 22.15
C SER A 223 7.44 -4.49 22.48
N PHE A 224 8.05 -3.84 21.50
CA PHE A 224 8.85 -2.63 21.66
C PHE A 224 8.70 -1.70 20.44
N GLY A 225 7.60 -0.94 20.43
CA GLY A 225 7.24 -0.03 19.33
C GLY A 225 7.39 1.45 19.71
N LEU A 226 6.33 2.23 19.52
CA LEU A 226 6.28 3.68 19.75
C LEU A 226 6.61 3.99 21.21
N TYR A 227 7.58 4.89 21.42
CA TYR A 227 8.10 5.25 22.75
C TYR A 227 8.50 4.03 23.61
N GLY A 228 8.98 2.95 22.97
CA GLY A 228 9.34 1.72 23.65
C GLY A 228 8.16 0.91 24.19
N LYS A 229 6.94 1.18 23.76
CA LYS A 229 5.72 0.53 24.21
C LYS A 229 5.16 -0.43 23.16
N PRO A 230 4.36 -1.45 23.57
CA PRO A 230 3.70 -2.32 22.60
C PRO A 230 2.87 -1.55 21.59
N THR A 231 3.12 -1.79 20.30
CA THR A 231 2.48 -1.05 19.21
C THR A 231 2.08 -1.99 18.09
N THR A 232 0.86 -1.85 17.58
CA THR A 232 0.42 -2.50 16.35
C THR A 232 0.34 -1.47 15.25
N ILE A 233 0.94 -1.78 14.09
CA ILE A 233 0.91 -0.95 12.90
C ILE A 233 0.16 -1.70 11.79
N ASN A 234 -0.85 -1.08 11.18
CA ASN A 234 -1.51 -1.59 9.99
C ASN A 234 -1.68 -0.47 8.96
N ASN A 235 -1.81 -0.87 7.70
CA ASN A 235 -2.07 0.04 6.58
C ASN A 235 -3.52 0.56 6.60
N THR A 236 -3.75 1.71 5.96
CA THR A 236 -5.04 2.40 5.81
C THR A 236 -6.14 1.48 5.28
N GLU A 237 -5.91 0.81 4.13
CA GLU A 237 -6.89 -0.10 3.51
C GLU A 237 -7.20 -1.30 4.42
N THR A 238 -6.23 -1.75 5.21
CA THR A 238 -6.44 -2.82 6.18
C THR A 238 -7.44 -2.41 7.26
N PHE A 239 -7.31 -1.21 7.83
CA PHE A 239 -8.28 -0.71 8.80
C PHE A 239 -9.65 -0.43 8.16
N ALA A 240 -9.67 0.12 6.94
CA ALA A 240 -10.91 0.40 6.21
C ALA A 240 -11.75 -0.87 5.94
N ALA A 241 -11.13 -2.05 5.84
CA ALA A 241 -11.86 -3.31 5.66
C ALA A 241 -12.56 -3.81 6.95
N VAL A 242 -12.09 -3.40 8.14
CA VAL A 242 -12.55 -3.94 9.43
C VAL A 242 -14.04 -3.67 9.71
N PRO A 243 -14.58 -2.47 9.50
CA PRO A 243 -16.00 -2.20 9.77
C PRO A 243 -16.95 -3.12 8.99
N TRP A 244 -16.65 -3.38 7.73
CA TRP A 244 -17.43 -4.32 6.92
C TRP A 244 -17.40 -5.74 7.49
N ILE A 245 -16.21 -6.22 7.89
CA ILE A 245 -16.02 -7.54 8.50
C ILE A 245 -16.86 -7.69 9.79
N ILE A 246 -16.83 -6.69 10.65
CA ILE A 246 -17.57 -6.75 11.92
C ILE A 246 -19.08 -6.68 11.71
N ARG A 247 -19.57 -5.88 10.74
CA ARG A 247 -20.99 -5.81 10.42
C ARG A 247 -21.52 -7.13 9.87
N ASN A 248 -20.81 -7.72 8.93
CA ASN A 248 -21.31 -8.82 8.10
C ASN A 248 -20.78 -10.20 8.51
N GLY A 249 -19.72 -10.24 9.32
CA GLY A 249 -19.08 -11.48 9.76
C GLY A 249 -17.83 -11.86 8.96
N GLY A 250 -16.93 -12.61 9.59
CA GLY A 250 -15.66 -13.02 9.00
C GLY A 250 -15.83 -13.92 7.78
N LEU A 251 -16.72 -14.91 7.87
CA LEU A 251 -17.00 -15.85 6.76
C LEU A 251 -17.55 -15.11 5.53
N ALA A 252 -18.48 -14.18 5.72
CA ALA A 252 -19.03 -13.40 4.61
C ALA A 252 -17.93 -12.59 3.88
N TYR A 253 -16.95 -12.07 4.63
CA TYR A 253 -15.81 -11.40 4.02
C TYR A 253 -14.89 -12.38 3.28
N LEU A 254 -14.64 -13.55 3.86
CA LEU A 254 -13.85 -14.59 3.19
C LEU A 254 -14.48 -15.02 1.86
N GLU A 255 -15.79 -15.20 1.83
CA GLU A 255 -16.55 -15.59 0.64
C GLU A 255 -16.53 -14.53 -0.48
N CYS A 256 -16.33 -13.25 -0.14
CA CYS A 256 -16.13 -12.20 -1.14
C CYS A 256 -14.79 -12.32 -1.89
N GLY A 257 -13.85 -13.10 -1.40
CA GLY A 257 -12.54 -13.35 -2.00
C GLY A 257 -12.34 -14.83 -2.33
N LYS A 258 -11.26 -15.41 -1.81
CA LYS A 258 -10.95 -16.84 -1.92
C LYS A 258 -10.22 -17.32 -0.67
N PRO A 259 -10.07 -18.63 -0.46
CA PRO A 259 -9.32 -19.17 0.68
C PRO A 259 -7.96 -18.49 0.85
N ASN A 260 -7.60 -18.11 2.07
CA ASN A 260 -6.40 -17.35 2.47
C ASN A 260 -6.31 -15.91 1.92
N ASN A 261 -7.27 -15.45 1.15
CA ASN A 261 -7.30 -14.13 0.52
C ASN A 261 -8.73 -13.58 0.57
N GLY A 262 -9.22 -13.27 1.77
CA GLY A 262 -10.60 -12.80 1.95
C GLY A 262 -10.83 -11.39 1.43
N GLY A 263 -12.09 -11.13 1.07
CA GLY A 263 -12.61 -9.82 0.74
C GLY A 263 -12.20 -9.25 -0.60
N THR A 264 -12.33 -7.94 -0.67
CA THR A 264 -11.88 -7.12 -1.80
C THR A 264 -10.48 -6.53 -1.54
N LYS A 265 -9.88 -6.01 -2.61
CA LYS A 265 -8.69 -5.16 -2.54
C LYS A 265 -8.81 -4.06 -3.58
N ILE A 266 -8.29 -2.88 -3.24
CA ILE A 266 -8.16 -1.79 -4.19
C ILE A 266 -6.83 -1.95 -4.93
N TYR A 267 -6.90 -1.95 -6.27
CA TYR A 267 -5.77 -1.99 -7.17
C TYR A 267 -5.59 -0.64 -7.84
N SER A 268 -4.43 -0.01 -7.65
CA SER A 268 -4.04 1.20 -8.36
C SER A 268 -3.46 0.81 -9.72
N VAL A 269 -4.28 0.90 -10.77
CA VAL A 269 -3.86 0.55 -12.15
C VAL A 269 -3.33 1.78 -12.85
N SER A 270 -2.11 1.69 -13.37
CA SER A 270 -1.41 2.78 -14.06
C SER A 270 -0.55 2.28 -15.21
N GLY A 271 0.23 3.17 -15.82
CA GLY A 271 1.06 2.87 -16.98
C GLY A 271 0.28 2.95 -18.28
N ASP A 272 0.51 2.00 -19.17
CA ASP A 272 0.04 2.05 -20.55
C ASP A 272 -1.36 1.43 -20.73
N VAL A 273 -2.35 1.93 -19.97
CA VAL A 273 -3.76 1.53 -20.00
C VAL A 273 -4.63 2.69 -20.46
N GLU A 274 -5.81 2.38 -21.02
CA GLU A 274 -6.77 3.39 -21.48
C GLU A 274 -7.40 4.17 -20.31
N ARG A 275 -7.59 3.55 -19.17
CA ARG A 275 -8.27 4.14 -18.01
C ARG A 275 -7.53 3.82 -16.72
N PRO A 276 -6.48 4.59 -16.40
CA PRO A 276 -5.79 4.45 -15.12
C PRO A 276 -6.72 4.85 -13.97
N GLY A 277 -6.54 4.26 -12.80
CA GLY A 277 -7.32 4.57 -11.59
C GLY A 277 -7.31 3.47 -10.55
N ASN A 278 -8.09 3.67 -9.49
CA ASN A 278 -8.25 2.72 -8.40
C ASN A 278 -9.48 1.82 -8.63
N TYR A 279 -9.28 0.51 -8.63
CA TYR A 279 -10.30 -0.49 -8.89
C TYR A 279 -10.45 -1.41 -7.68
N GLU A 280 -11.57 -1.33 -6.97
CA GLU A 280 -11.87 -2.28 -5.92
C GLU A 280 -12.55 -3.52 -6.51
N ILE A 281 -11.92 -4.67 -6.37
CA ILE A 281 -12.41 -5.96 -6.88
C ILE A 281 -12.13 -7.08 -5.87
N PRO A 282 -12.90 -8.19 -5.93
CA PRO A 282 -12.65 -9.36 -5.10
C PRO A 282 -11.24 -9.93 -5.29
N MET A 283 -10.62 -10.35 -4.18
CA MET A 283 -9.36 -11.09 -4.23
C MET A 283 -9.53 -12.37 -5.04
N GLY A 284 -8.58 -12.68 -5.93
CA GLY A 284 -8.66 -13.83 -6.81
C GLY A 284 -9.31 -13.56 -8.17
N THR A 285 -9.75 -12.33 -8.44
CA THR A 285 -10.20 -11.92 -9.78
C THR A 285 -9.06 -12.13 -10.81
N PRO A 286 -9.31 -12.68 -12.00
CA PRO A 286 -8.28 -12.81 -13.03
C PRO A 286 -7.69 -11.44 -13.42
N PHE A 287 -6.37 -11.37 -13.66
CA PHE A 287 -5.74 -10.13 -14.12
C PHE A 287 -6.35 -9.61 -15.43
N SER A 288 -6.70 -10.52 -16.35
CA SER A 288 -7.38 -10.16 -17.60
C SER A 288 -8.67 -9.35 -17.37
N LYS A 289 -9.41 -9.65 -16.30
CA LYS A 289 -10.63 -8.92 -15.94
C LYS A 289 -10.31 -7.54 -15.38
N LEU A 290 -9.27 -7.40 -14.56
CA LEU A 290 -8.81 -6.08 -14.08
C LEU A 290 -8.33 -5.21 -15.24
N LEU A 291 -7.56 -5.79 -16.18
CA LEU A 291 -7.11 -5.09 -17.38
C LEU A 291 -8.30 -4.64 -18.26
N GLU A 292 -9.32 -5.49 -18.43
CA GLU A 292 -10.56 -5.13 -19.14
C GLU A 292 -11.29 -3.95 -18.48
N LEU A 293 -11.42 -3.94 -17.15
CA LEU A 293 -12.00 -2.82 -16.40
C LEU A 293 -11.23 -1.53 -16.63
N ALA A 294 -9.90 -1.62 -16.70
CA ALA A 294 -9.01 -0.50 -17.01
C ALA A 294 -8.99 -0.12 -18.50
N GLY A 295 -9.84 -0.72 -19.33
CA GLY A 295 -9.99 -0.40 -20.74
C GLY A 295 -9.04 -1.12 -21.67
N GLY A 296 -8.22 -2.03 -21.16
CA GLY A 296 -7.16 -2.69 -21.90
C GLY A 296 -5.89 -1.84 -21.97
N VAL A 297 -4.93 -2.35 -22.74
CA VAL A 297 -3.71 -1.63 -23.13
C VAL A 297 -4.08 -0.53 -24.10
N ARG A 298 -3.28 0.51 -24.20
CA ARG A 298 -3.47 1.64 -25.14
C ARG A 298 -3.76 1.14 -26.56
N ILE A 299 -4.66 1.83 -27.25
CA ILE A 299 -5.10 1.47 -28.61
C ILE A 299 -3.91 1.31 -29.56
N GLY A 300 -3.88 0.20 -30.29
CA GLY A 300 -2.82 -0.12 -31.25
C GLY A 300 -1.53 -0.65 -30.64
N ARG A 301 -1.54 -0.95 -29.33
CA ARG A 301 -0.41 -1.53 -28.61
C ARG A 301 -0.71 -2.91 -28.07
N THR A 302 0.33 -3.64 -27.72
CA THR A 302 0.23 -4.97 -27.08
C THR A 302 0.85 -4.96 -25.70
N LEU A 303 0.29 -5.77 -24.83
CA LEU A 303 0.84 -5.96 -23.48
C LEU A 303 2.23 -6.59 -23.57
N LYS A 304 3.22 -5.96 -22.96
CA LYS A 304 4.60 -6.46 -22.88
C LYS A 304 4.92 -7.05 -21.52
N ALA A 305 4.59 -6.31 -20.47
CA ALA A 305 4.91 -6.68 -19.10
C ALA A 305 3.98 -6.00 -18.09
N VAL A 306 3.99 -6.50 -16.86
CA VAL A 306 3.25 -5.89 -15.73
C VAL A 306 4.11 -5.95 -14.48
N ILE A 307 4.14 -4.85 -13.72
CA ILE A 307 4.59 -4.84 -12.34
C ILE A 307 3.34 -4.94 -11.47
N PRO A 308 3.09 -6.07 -10.77
CA PRO A 308 1.77 -6.34 -10.20
C PRO A 308 1.51 -5.74 -8.80
N GLY A 309 2.55 -5.25 -8.12
CA GLY A 309 2.46 -4.89 -6.70
C GLY A 309 3.18 -3.62 -6.28
N GLY A 310 3.46 -2.72 -7.23
CA GLY A 310 4.29 -1.53 -7.03
C GLY A 310 5.72 -1.75 -7.47
N SER A 311 6.48 -0.68 -7.55
CA SER A 311 7.83 -0.66 -8.12
C SER A 311 8.81 -1.64 -7.45
N SER A 312 8.57 -2.00 -6.20
CA SER A 312 9.35 -2.98 -5.42
C SER A 312 9.12 -4.43 -5.84
N SER A 313 8.09 -4.70 -6.67
CA SER A 313 7.75 -6.05 -7.10
C SER A 313 8.50 -6.46 -8.37
N PRO A 314 8.96 -7.72 -8.49
CA PRO A 314 9.49 -8.25 -9.73
C PRO A 314 8.50 -8.10 -10.89
N VAL A 315 8.96 -7.61 -12.04
CA VAL A 315 8.17 -7.54 -13.26
C VAL A 315 7.84 -8.93 -13.78
N LEU A 316 6.63 -9.10 -14.31
CA LEU A 316 6.20 -10.33 -14.99
C LEU A 316 5.96 -10.06 -16.48
N PRO A 317 6.42 -10.96 -17.39
CA PRO A 317 6.05 -10.92 -18.80
C PRO A 317 4.55 -11.07 -19.01
N ALA A 318 4.03 -10.54 -20.11
CA ALA A 318 2.61 -10.56 -20.45
C ALA A 318 1.98 -11.94 -20.33
N ASP A 319 2.59 -12.96 -20.95
CA ASP A 319 2.06 -14.34 -20.98
C ASP A 319 1.93 -14.92 -19.57
N THR A 320 2.88 -14.64 -18.69
CA THR A 320 2.84 -15.06 -17.29
C THR A 320 1.73 -14.34 -16.54
N MET A 321 1.67 -13.01 -16.67
CA MET A 321 0.69 -12.22 -15.93
C MET A 321 -0.74 -12.51 -16.33
N MET A 322 -1.01 -12.76 -17.61
CA MET A 322 -2.33 -13.11 -18.13
C MET A 322 -2.90 -14.42 -17.55
N GLN A 323 -2.06 -15.27 -16.99
CA GLN A 323 -2.46 -16.51 -16.32
C GLN A 323 -2.69 -16.33 -14.81
N CYS A 324 -2.37 -15.16 -14.25
CA CYS A 324 -2.47 -14.88 -12.83
C CYS A 324 -3.88 -14.44 -12.42
N THR A 325 -4.23 -14.74 -11.17
CA THR A 325 -5.31 -14.08 -10.45
C THR A 325 -4.73 -13.04 -9.48
N MET A 326 -5.50 -12.00 -9.23
CA MET A 326 -5.09 -10.85 -8.38
C MET A 326 -5.25 -11.21 -6.91
N ASP A 327 -4.31 -12.00 -6.43
CA ASP A 327 -4.18 -12.43 -5.03
C ASP A 327 -2.72 -12.73 -4.67
N TYR A 328 -2.44 -12.77 -3.36
CA TYR A 328 -1.07 -12.96 -2.86
C TYR A 328 -0.43 -14.26 -3.32
N ASP A 329 -1.20 -15.36 -3.35
CA ASP A 329 -0.66 -16.69 -3.58
C ASP A 329 -0.37 -16.92 -5.08
N SER A 330 -1.26 -16.47 -5.97
CA SER A 330 -1.10 -16.58 -7.42
C SER A 330 0.10 -15.77 -7.92
N ILE A 331 0.21 -14.52 -7.49
CA ILE A 331 1.32 -13.63 -7.89
C ILE A 331 2.65 -14.13 -7.32
N ALA A 332 2.67 -14.63 -6.07
CA ALA A 332 3.87 -15.23 -5.48
C ALA A 332 4.31 -16.48 -6.24
N LYS A 333 3.38 -17.35 -6.65
CA LYS A 333 3.67 -18.53 -7.47
C LYS A 333 4.25 -18.16 -8.83
N ALA A 334 3.86 -17.03 -9.40
CA ALA A 334 4.40 -16.51 -10.65
C ALA A 334 5.83 -15.90 -10.50
N GLY A 335 6.35 -15.80 -9.28
CA GLY A 335 7.69 -15.26 -8.99
C GLY A 335 7.73 -13.76 -8.77
N SER A 336 6.60 -13.16 -8.39
CA SER A 336 6.50 -11.73 -8.03
C SER A 336 5.79 -11.55 -6.69
N MET A 337 5.29 -10.37 -6.40
CA MET A 337 4.54 -10.03 -5.19
C MET A 337 3.32 -9.18 -5.53
N LEU A 338 2.17 -9.45 -4.87
CA LEU A 338 1.00 -8.57 -4.98
C LEU A 338 1.26 -7.20 -4.38
N GLY A 339 2.18 -7.11 -3.44
CA GLY A 339 2.64 -5.86 -2.85
C GLY A 339 1.51 -4.98 -2.35
N SER A 340 1.60 -3.69 -2.63
CA SER A 340 0.55 -2.70 -2.31
C SER A 340 -0.69 -2.82 -3.21
N GLY A 341 -0.60 -3.56 -4.34
CA GLY A 341 -1.65 -3.65 -5.36
C GLY A 341 -1.57 -2.55 -6.42
N ALA A 342 -0.42 -1.88 -6.53
CA ALA A 342 -0.15 -1.00 -7.66
C ALA A 342 0.21 -1.83 -8.89
N VAL A 343 -0.66 -1.82 -9.88
CA VAL A 343 -0.51 -2.59 -11.11
C VAL A 343 -0.06 -1.66 -12.22
N ILE A 344 1.24 -1.73 -12.56
CA ILE A 344 1.82 -0.89 -13.61
C ILE A 344 1.89 -1.70 -14.91
N VAL A 345 1.08 -1.32 -15.88
CA VAL A 345 0.99 -1.98 -17.19
C VAL A 345 1.99 -1.35 -18.15
N ILE A 346 2.74 -2.19 -18.84
CA ILE A 346 3.82 -1.77 -19.76
C ILE A 346 3.51 -2.38 -21.13
N ASP A 347 3.40 -1.52 -22.15
CA ASP A 347 3.17 -1.94 -23.53
C ASP A 347 4.47 -2.12 -24.33
N ASP A 348 4.34 -2.57 -25.58
CA ASP A 348 5.43 -2.87 -26.49
C ASP A 348 6.24 -1.65 -26.95
N SER A 349 5.78 -0.43 -26.68
CA SER A 349 6.53 0.79 -26.99
C SER A 349 7.60 1.15 -25.96
N ARG A 350 7.55 0.54 -24.76
CA ARG A 350 8.46 0.88 -23.66
C ARG A 350 9.74 0.08 -23.71
N ASN A 351 10.84 0.73 -23.39
CA ASN A 351 12.12 0.07 -23.18
C ASN A 351 12.29 -0.30 -21.70
N MET A 352 12.60 -1.57 -21.42
CA MET A 352 12.70 -2.05 -20.04
C MET A 352 13.95 -1.54 -19.33
N VAL A 353 15.01 -1.19 -20.05
CA VAL A 353 16.22 -0.59 -19.46
C VAL A 353 15.92 0.83 -18.98
N GLU A 354 15.18 1.62 -19.75
CA GLU A 354 14.73 2.96 -19.34
C GLU A 354 13.83 2.86 -18.09
N SER A 355 12.88 1.93 -18.09
CA SER A 355 11.99 1.71 -16.94
C SER A 355 12.80 1.35 -15.68
N LEU A 356 13.76 0.44 -15.81
CA LEU A 356 14.64 0.06 -14.70
C LEU A 356 15.52 1.22 -14.23
N LEU A 357 16.02 2.05 -15.15
CA LEU A 357 16.83 3.22 -14.81
C LEU A 357 16.07 4.17 -13.87
N ARG A 358 14.79 4.44 -14.17
CA ARG A 358 13.90 5.26 -13.31
C ARG A 358 13.72 4.66 -11.93
N LEU A 359 13.38 3.37 -11.87
CA LEU A 359 13.19 2.66 -10.60
C LEU A 359 14.47 2.63 -9.75
N SER A 360 15.61 2.34 -10.39
CA SER A 360 16.90 2.28 -9.69
C SER A 360 17.34 3.63 -9.14
N TYR A 361 17.05 4.73 -9.86
CA TYR A 361 17.28 6.08 -9.36
C TYR A 361 16.43 6.35 -8.11
N PHE A 362 15.14 6.03 -8.16
CA PHE A 362 14.23 6.20 -7.02
C PHE A 362 14.76 5.49 -5.77
N TYR A 363 15.13 4.20 -5.86
CA TYR A 363 15.64 3.46 -4.70
C TYR A 363 17.00 3.98 -4.21
N SER A 364 17.85 4.47 -5.11
CA SER A 364 19.11 5.11 -4.73
C SER A 364 18.87 6.41 -3.97
N HIS A 365 17.87 7.21 -4.39
CA HIS A 365 17.49 8.46 -3.75
C HIS A 365 16.84 8.23 -2.38
N GLU A 366 15.93 7.27 -2.28
CA GLU A 366 15.14 6.97 -1.08
C GLU A 366 15.84 6.09 -0.04
N SER A 367 17.05 5.61 -0.32
CA SER A 367 17.84 4.89 0.68
C SER A 367 18.15 5.78 1.88
N CYS A 368 17.76 5.35 3.09
CA CYS A 368 18.03 6.12 4.31
C CYS A 368 19.53 6.18 4.70
N GLY A 369 20.37 5.41 4.00
CA GLY A 369 21.82 5.37 4.19
C GLY A 369 22.30 4.63 5.44
N GLN A 370 21.44 3.92 6.16
CA GLN A 370 21.81 3.27 7.42
C GLN A 370 22.72 2.07 7.21
N CYS A 371 22.36 1.11 6.32
CA CYS A 371 23.14 -0.09 6.11
C CYS A 371 23.94 -0.05 4.81
N THR A 372 25.21 -0.45 4.88
CA THR A 372 26.20 -0.34 3.77
C THR A 372 25.73 -0.98 2.47
N PRO A 373 25.17 -2.21 2.43
CA PRO A 373 24.78 -2.82 1.16
C PRO A 373 23.73 -2.00 0.40
N CYS A 374 22.75 -1.43 1.09
CA CYS A 374 21.73 -0.55 0.49
C CYS A 374 22.33 0.81 0.12
N ARG A 375 23.00 1.50 1.07
CA ARG A 375 23.55 2.85 0.86
C ARG A 375 24.44 2.93 -0.37
N GLU A 376 25.35 1.97 -0.54
CA GLU A 376 26.30 1.96 -1.64
C GLU A 376 25.75 1.25 -2.88
N GLY A 377 25.15 0.08 -2.68
CA GLY A 377 24.77 -0.82 -3.76
C GLY A 377 23.65 -0.28 -4.63
N THR A 378 22.66 0.44 -4.08
CA THR A 378 21.58 1.04 -4.87
C THR A 378 22.14 2.09 -5.84
N GLY A 379 23.05 2.94 -5.40
CA GLY A 379 23.74 3.91 -6.25
C GLY A 379 24.65 3.25 -7.29
N TRP A 380 25.24 2.10 -6.98
CA TRP A 380 26.06 1.35 -7.96
C TRP A 380 25.18 0.75 -9.05
N MET A 381 24.07 0.11 -8.69
CA MET A 381 23.13 -0.44 -9.67
C MET A 381 22.61 0.67 -10.61
N TRP A 382 22.15 1.78 -10.06
CA TRP A 382 21.69 2.91 -10.88
C TRP A 382 22.74 3.39 -11.86
N ARG A 383 24.00 3.64 -11.42
CA ARG A 383 25.08 4.12 -12.30
C ARG A 383 25.47 3.14 -13.41
N VAL A 384 25.40 1.83 -13.13
CA VAL A 384 25.67 0.81 -14.16
C VAL A 384 24.53 0.78 -15.20
N ILE A 385 23.27 0.87 -14.77
CA ILE A 385 22.12 0.93 -15.68
C ILE A 385 22.15 2.21 -16.52
N ASP A 386 22.48 3.36 -15.90
CA ASP A 386 22.62 4.65 -16.59
C ASP A 386 23.68 4.60 -17.70
N ARG A 387 24.86 4.02 -17.43
CA ARG A 387 25.88 3.89 -18.49
C ARG A 387 25.45 2.94 -19.61
N ILE A 388 24.69 1.87 -19.32
CA ILE A 388 24.13 1.00 -20.37
C ILE A 388 23.17 1.82 -21.24
N TRP A 389 22.31 2.62 -20.61
CA TRP A 389 21.35 3.48 -21.31
C TRP A 389 22.04 4.52 -22.21
N ARG A 390 23.16 5.08 -21.76
CA ARG A 390 23.97 6.04 -22.55
C ARG A 390 24.80 5.40 -23.65
N GLY A 391 24.72 4.10 -23.87
CA GLY A 391 25.55 3.40 -24.87
C GLY A 391 27.01 3.17 -24.45
N GLU A 392 27.34 3.35 -23.17
CA GLU A 392 28.67 3.15 -22.60
C GLU A 392 28.77 1.78 -21.87
N GLY A 393 27.77 0.93 -22.05
CA GLY A 393 27.66 -0.38 -21.41
C GLY A 393 28.82 -1.30 -21.79
N ARG A 394 29.18 -2.18 -20.86
CA ARG A 394 30.25 -3.18 -20.99
C ARG A 394 29.64 -4.58 -20.99
N ALA A 395 30.27 -5.54 -21.66
CA ALA A 395 29.81 -6.93 -21.72
C ALA A 395 29.62 -7.57 -20.34
N THR A 396 30.37 -7.13 -19.33
CA THR A 396 30.31 -7.63 -17.95
C THR A 396 29.25 -6.95 -17.07
N ASP A 397 28.55 -5.92 -17.56
CA ASP A 397 27.67 -5.11 -16.72
C ASP A 397 26.45 -5.84 -16.18
N LEU A 398 25.90 -6.80 -16.95
CA LEU A 398 24.77 -7.59 -16.49
C LEU A 398 25.16 -8.53 -15.34
N ASP A 399 26.34 -9.12 -15.42
CA ASP A 399 26.88 -9.96 -14.34
C ASP A 399 27.23 -9.13 -13.11
N LEU A 400 27.76 -7.91 -13.32
CA LEU A 400 28.02 -6.96 -12.25
C LEU A 400 26.72 -6.53 -11.55
N LEU A 401 25.66 -6.21 -12.30
CA LEU A 401 24.35 -5.86 -11.73
C LEU A 401 23.78 -7.00 -10.89
N ASN A 402 23.81 -8.24 -11.39
CA ASN A 402 23.38 -9.41 -10.64
C ASN A 402 24.22 -9.60 -9.36
N SER A 403 25.54 -9.47 -9.46
CA SER A 403 26.44 -9.59 -8.30
C SER A 403 26.15 -8.53 -7.23
N VAL A 404 25.93 -7.27 -7.63
CA VAL A 404 25.57 -6.19 -6.68
C VAL A 404 24.22 -6.48 -6.04
N ALA A 405 23.20 -6.87 -6.83
CA ALA A 405 21.88 -7.23 -6.33
C ALA A 405 21.93 -8.40 -5.34
N ASP A 406 22.75 -9.43 -5.60
CA ASP A 406 22.97 -10.59 -4.70
C ASP A 406 23.62 -10.18 -3.37
N ASN A 407 24.44 -9.13 -3.38
CA ASN A 407 25.06 -8.60 -2.15
C ASN A 407 24.19 -7.60 -1.39
N ILE A 408 23.07 -7.17 -1.96
CA ILE A 408 22.06 -6.35 -1.27
C ILE A 408 20.94 -7.23 -0.72
N GLN A 409 20.38 -8.11 -1.53
CA GLN A 409 19.17 -8.88 -1.21
C GLN A 409 19.40 -9.78 0.00
N GLY A 410 18.51 -9.65 1.02
CA GLY A 410 18.59 -10.39 2.27
C GLY A 410 19.73 -9.95 3.22
N ARG A 411 20.46 -8.86 2.91
CA ARG A 411 21.61 -8.39 3.68
C ARG A 411 21.47 -6.97 4.22
N THR A 412 20.25 -6.48 4.27
CA THR A 412 19.90 -5.13 4.72
C THR A 412 19.00 -5.18 5.96
N ILE A 413 18.94 -4.08 6.72
CA ILE A 413 18.13 -3.98 7.94
C ILE A 413 16.63 -4.06 7.63
N CYS A 414 16.21 -3.50 6.49
CA CYS A 414 14.81 -3.48 6.06
C CYS A 414 14.66 -3.96 4.61
N ALA A 415 13.43 -4.14 4.18
CA ALA A 415 13.08 -4.64 2.86
C ALA A 415 13.39 -3.67 1.69
N LEU A 416 13.82 -2.42 1.94
CA LEU A 416 14.18 -1.49 0.85
C LEU A 416 15.30 -2.05 -0.02
N GLY A 417 16.29 -2.73 0.59
CA GLY A 417 17.35 -3.37 -0.19
C GLY A 417 16.83 -4.45 -1.14
N ASP A 418 15.92 -5.28 -0.67
CA ASP A 418 15.26 -6.31 -1.50
C ASP A 418 14.41 -5.63 -2.60
N ALA A 419 13.66 -4.59 -2.25
CA ALA A 419 12.84 -3.78 -3.16
C ALA A 419 13.66 -3.14 -4.29
N ALA A 420 14.91 -2.76 -4.03
CA ALA A 420 15.82 -2.23 -5.04
C ALA A 420 16.46 -3.33 -5.91
N ALA A 421 16.76 -4.49 -5.34
CA ALA A 421 17.48 -5.58 -6.01
C ALA A 421 16.57 -6.47 -6.88
N MET A 422 15.36 -6.78 -6.40
CA MET A 422 14.43 -7.69 -7.10
C MET A 422 14.01 -7.21 -8.48
N PRO A 423 13.65 -5.92 -8.72
CA PRO A 423 13.34 -5.41 -10.05
C PRO A 423 14.51 -5.53 -11.02
N VAL A 424 15.73 -5.26 -10.58
CA VAL A 424 16.96 -5.41 -11.39
C VAL A 424 17.10 -6.83 -11.88
N ARG A 425 17.02 -7.79 -10.98
CA ARG A 425 17.15 -9.22 -11.32
C ARG A 425 16.04 -9.70 -12.25
N ALA A 426 14.79 -9.29 -11.98
CA ALA A 426 13.64 -9.68 -12.78
C ALA A 426 13.71 -9.11 -14.21
N MET A 427 14.07 -7.83 -14.34
CA MET A 427 14.17 -7.20 -15.67
C MET A 427 15.32 -7.78 -16.49
N ILE A 428 16.48 -8.03 -15.89
CA ILE A 428 17.59 -8.73 -16.58
C ILE A 428 17.17 -10.15 -16.98
N LYS A 429 16.49 -10.87 -16.10
CA LYS A 429 16.03 -12.25 -16.39
C LYS A 429 15.08 -12.33 -17.58
N HIS A 430 14.10 -11.43 -17.64
CA HIS A 430 13.01 -11.53 -18.60
C HIS A 430 13.22 -10.71 -19.88
N PHE A 431 14.04 -9.65 -19.82
CA PHE A 431 14.24 -8.70 -20.90
C PHE A 431 15.72 -8.49 -21.27
N ARG A 432 16.55 -9.48 -20.97
CA ARG A 432 18.00 -9.47 -21.23
C ARG A 432 18.37 -8.99 -22.64
N PRO A 433 17.67 -9.39 -23.73
CA PRO A 433 18.00 -8.92 -25.08
C PRO A 433 17.96 -7.40 -25.27
N GLU A 434 17.10 -6.67 -24.53
CA GLU A 434 17.06 -5.20 -24.62
C GLU A 434 18.32 -4.57 -24.03
N PHE A 435 18.83 -5.12 -22.92
CA PHE A 435 20.10 -4.68 -22.32
C PHE A 435 21.29 -4.99 -23.23
N GLU A 436 21.35 -6.19 -23.77
CA GLU A 436 22.44 -6.62 -24.68
C GLU A 436 22.47 -5.80 -25.96
N ALA A 437 21.29 -5.46 -26.51
CA ALA A 437 21.20 -4.60 -27.70
C ALA A 437 21.82 -3.21 -27.44
N LEU A 438 21.56 -2.59 -26.29
CA LEU A 438 22.15 -1.30 -25.93
C LEU A 438 23.65 -1.38 -25.70
N ILE A 439 24.13 -2.48 -25.08
CA ILE A 439 25.55 -2.73 -24.84
C ILE A 439 26.31 -2.93 -26.16
N GLN A 440 25.72 -3.65 -27.12
CA GLN A 440 26.35 -3.95 -28.41
C GLN A 440 26.33 -2.76 -29.37
N ASN A 441 25.18 -2.09 -29.50
CA ASN A 441 24.97 -1.03 -30.48
C ASN A 441 25.66 0.28 -30.13
N LYS A 442 26.00 0.49 -28.84
CA LYS A 442 26.68 1.70 -28.32
C LYS A 442 26.03 3.01 -28.79
N THR A 443 24.73 2.98 -29.04
CA THR A 443 23.97 4.17 -29.46
C THR A 443 23.44 4.85 -28.20
N PRO A 444 23.88 6.09 -27.93
CA PRO A 444 23.34 6.86 -26.82
C PRO A 444 21.85 7.07 -27.00
N GLN A 445 21.07 6.72 -25.99
CA GLN A 445 19.66 7.10 -25.93
C GLN A 445 19.54 8.54 -25.41
N ALA A 446 18.45 9.22 -25.74
CA ALA A 446 18.17 10.54 -25.18
C ALA A 446 18.23 10.48 -23.65
N ALA A 447 18.78 11.53 -23.02
CA ALA A 447 18.85 11.61 -21.57
C ALA A 447 17.47 11.32 -21.01
N ALA A 448 17.36 10.26 -20.21
CA ALA A 448 16.16 10.00 -19.47
C ALA A 448 15.96 11.23 -18.54
N HIS A 449 14.93 12.03 -18.77
CA HIS A 449 14.64 13.18 -17.91
C HIS A 449 14.32 12.64 -16.51
N VAL A 450 15.30 12.76 -15.61
CA VAL A 450 15.20 12.39 -14.18
C VAL A 450 14.44 13.48 -13.44
#